data_f326f3eed5abe72bf5231a8a374ecd8c
#
_entry.id   f326f3eed5abe72bf5231a8a374ecd8c
#
_cell.length_a   1.000
_cell.length_b   1.000
_cell.length_c   1.000
_cell.angle_alpha   90.00
_cell.angle_beta   90.00
_cell.angle_gamma   90.00
#
_symmetry.space_group_name_H-M   'P 1'
#
loop_
_entity.id
_entity.type
_entity.pdbx_description
1 polymer ?
#
loop_
_entity_poly.entity_id
_entity_poly.type
_entity_poly.pdbx_seq_one_letter_code
_entity_poly.pdbx_strand_id
1 'polypeptide(L)'
;KIRIPGGDFFMDFYSAYGASPQAMSWSEVFTALQQGTIDGHDNSISTIVSNNVQEIQPYMTVSRHTYEAFTFMANTANFTSKLSEEDQALVLECVEAACKEVNAQIVAEEEELIQKCIDENGVEFYYFTEDDVEEWRSVITDLIEEYKGIYGEEACTAFGVQ
;
A
#
# COMPACT_ATOMS: atom_id res chain seq x y z
N LYS A 1 -6.34 16.19 7.19
CA LYS A 1 -7.15 14.95 7.07
C LYS A 1 -6.54 14.07 6.00
N ILE A 2 -6.26 12.82 6.34
CA ILE A 2 -5.71 11.84 5.40
C ILE A 2 -6.69 10.69 5.19
N ARG A 3 -6.91 10.30 3.95
CA ARG A 3 -7.73 9.12 3.65
C ARG A 3 -6.98 7.84 4.01
N ILE A 4 -7.71 6.91 4.61
CA ILE A 4 -7.26 5.55 4.85
C ILE A 4 -8.25 4.53 4.28
N PRO A 5 -7.83 3.30 3.95
CA PRO A 5 -8.75 2.26 3.45
C PRO A 5 -9.71 1.74 4.53
N GLY A 6 -9.39 1.98 5.80
CA GLY A 6 -10.05 1.44 6.98
C GLY A 6 -9.09 0.53 7.77
N GLY A 7 -9.55 0.07 8.93
CA GLY A 7 -8.76 -0.77 9.85
C GLY A 7 -8.06 0.02 10.94
N ASP A 8 -7.98 -0.61 12.11
CA ASP A 8 -7.49 0.04 13.33
C ASP A 8 -6.03 0.44 13.21
N PHE A 9 -5.20 -0.41 12.59
CA PHE A 9 -3.79 -0.10 12.37
C PHE A 9 -3.57 1.21 11.60
N PHE A 10 -4.28 1.43 10.49
CA PHE A 10 -4.12 2.67 9.72
C PHE A 10 -4.65 3.88 10.48
N MET A 11 -5.71 3.70 11.27
CA MET A 11 -6.25 4.74 12.13
C MET A 11 -5.20 5.17 13.17
N ASP A 12 -4.61 4.21 13.86
CA ASP A 12 -3.62 4.46 14.91
C ASP A 12 -2.31 4.99 14.33
N PHE A 13 -1.86 4.41 13.21
CA PHE A 13 -0.65 4.83 12.50
C PHE A 13 -0.70 6.31 12.14
N TYR A 14 -1.69 6.76 11.39
CA TYR A 14 -1.76 8.16 10.98
C TYR A 14 -2.11 9.11 12.14
N SER A 15 -2.84 8.62 13.16
CA SER A 15 -3.10 9.41 14.38
C SER A 15 -1.83 9.66 15.17
N ALA A 16 -0.91 8.71 15.24
CA ALA A 16 0.38 8.87 15.91
C ALA A 16 1.21 10.02 15.30
N TYR A 17 1.09 10.25 14.01
CA TYR A 17 1.71 11.41 13.32
C TYR A 17 0.90 12.70 13.44
N GLY A 18 -0.16 12.73 14.23
CA GLY A 18 -1.01 13.92 14.41
C GLY A 18 -1.93 14.21 13.23
N ALA A 19 -2.06 13.29 12.27
CA ALA A 19 -3.03 13.41 11.20
C ALA A 19 -4.45 13.12 11.70
N SER A 20 -5.45 13.43 10.88
CA SER A 20 -6.86 13.09 11.12
C SER A 20 -7.28 12.07 10.05
N PRO A 21 -7.11 10.76 10.30
CA PRO A 21 -7.44 9.72 9.34
C PRO A 21 -8.94 9.64 9.08
N GLN A 22 -9.32 9.43 7.82
CA GLN A 22 -10.70 9.34 7.36
C GLN A 22 -10.87 8.06 6.55
N ALA A 23 -11.58 7.08 7.12
CA ALA A 23 -11.87 5.83 6.42
C ALA A 23 -12.88 6.08 5.29
N MET A 24 -12.48 5.78 4.05
CA MET A 24 -13.39 5.87 2.90
C MET A 24 -12.99 4.93 1.76
N SER A 25 -13.99 4.55 0.96
CA SER A 25 -13.80 3.75 -0.24
C SER A 25 -12.88 4.47 -1.23
N TRP A 26 -12.05 3.70 -1.95
CA TRP A 26 -11.17 4.28 -2.97
C TRP A 26 -11.93 5.04 -4.07
N SER A 27 -13.10 4.56 -4.44
CA SER A 27 -13.95 5.21 -5.44
C SER A 27 -14.42 6.63 -5.07
N GLU A 28 -14.31 7.02 -3.81
CA GLU A 28 -14.72 8.34 -3.31
C GLU A 28 -13.54 9.32 -3.20
N VAL A 29 -12.30 8.80 -3.24
CA VAL A 29 -11.08 9.57 -2.93
C VAL A 29 -10.88 10.74 -3.88
N PHE A 30 -10.96 10.52 -5.19
CA PHE A 30 -10.76 11.59 -6.17
C PHE A 30 -11.71 12.78 -5.93
N THR A 31 -12.99 12.49 -5.74
CA THR A 31 -14.00 13.53 -5.47
C THR A 31 -13.77 14.22 -4.13
N ALA A 32 -13.39 13.45 -3.10
CA ALA A 32 -13.12 14.00 -1.77
C ALA A 32 -11.91 14.93 -1.75
N LEU A 33 -10.84 14.59 -2.48
CA LEU A 33 -9.67 15.45 -2.69
C LEU A 33 -10.05 16.73 -3.46
N GLN A 34 -10.78 16.59 -4.56
CA GLN A 34 -11.22 17.72 -5.37
C GLN A 34 -12.11 18.70 -4.60
N GLN A 35 -12.92 18.20 -3.69
CA GLN A 35 -13.79 19.00 -2.83
C GLN A 35 -13.11 19.52 -1.56
N GLY A 36 -11.87 19.13 -1.27
CA GLY A 36 -11.16 19.47 -0.04
C GLY A 36 -11.77 18.85 1.23
N THR A 37 -12.51 17.75 1.09
CA THR A 37 -13.04 17.00 2.24
C THR A 37 -11.93 16.28 2.97
N ILE A 38 -10.93 15.80 2.21
CA ILE A 38 -9.64 15.29 2.68
C ILE A 38 -8.51 16.09 2.05
N ASP A 39 -7.35 16.11 2.71
CA ASP A 39 -6.19 16.88 2.28
C ASP A 39 -5.16 16.00 1.55
N GLY A 40 -5.22 14.68 1.76
CA GLY A 40 -4.28 13.73 1.16
C GLY A 40 -4.73 12.29 1.31
N HIS A 41 -3.96 11.40 0.74
CA HIS A 41 -4.15 9.96 0.80
C HIS A 41 -2.80 9.25 0.71
N ASP A 42 -2.81 7.96 0.96
CA ASP A 42 -1.68 7.06 0.78
C ASP A 42 -2.05 5.96 -0.21
N ASN A 43 -1.17 5.71 -1.19
CA ASN A 43 -1.32 4.61 -2.14
C ASN A 43 -0.04 4.44 -2.98
N SER A 44 0.05 3.34 -3.75
CA SER A 44 1.11 3.11 -4.73
C SER A 44 1.03 4.10 -5.90
N ILE A 45 2.18 4.44 -6.49
CA ILE A 45 2.23 5.34 -7.65
C ILE A 45 1.41 4.81 -8.84
N SER A 46 1.39 3.51 -9.05
CA SER A 46 0.59 2.87 -10.10
C SER A 46 -0.91 3.09 -9.90
N THR A 47 -1.39 3.00 -8.65
CA THR A 47 -2.80 3.28 -8.31
C THR A 47 -3.12 4.77 -8.46
N ILE A 48 -2.21 5.65 -8.06
CA ILE A 48 -2.36 7.11 -8.22
C ILE A 48 -2.53 7.46 -9.69
N VAL A 49 -1.63 7.01 -10.54
CA VAL A 49 -1.62 7.32 -11.97
C VAL A 49 -2.80 6.69 -12.71
N SER A 50 -3.14 5.44 -12.42
CA SER A 50 -4.28 4.76 -13.07
C SER A 50 -5.64 5.38 -12.74
N ASN A 51 -5.72 6.17 -11.67
CA ASN A 51 -6.93 6.88 -11.26
C ASN A 51 -6.84 8.42 -11.42
N ASN A 52 -5.81 8.90 -12.12
CA ASN A 52 -5.59 10.32 -12.43
C ASN A 52 -5.50 11.24 -11.19
N VAL A 53 -5.14 10.71 -10.03
CA VAL A 53 -5.08 11.51 -8.79
C VAL A 53 -3.95 12.55 -8.84
N GLN A 54 -2.88 12.27 -9.58
CA GLN A 54 -1.78 13.22 -9.83
C GLN A 54 -2.23 14.54 -10.51
N GLU A 55 -3.39 14.55 -11.17
CA GLU A 55 -3.92 15.76 -11.81
C GLU A 55 -4.42 16.80 -10.78
N ILE A 56 -4.73 16.36 -9.55
CA ILE A 56 -5.31 17.19 -8.49
C ILE A 56 -4.45 17.26 -7.23
N GLN A 57 -3.36 16.49 -7.17
CA GLN A 57 -2.42 16.44 -6.03
C GLN A 57 -1.03 16.86 -6.50
N PRO A 58 -0.62 18.13 -6.26
CA PRO A 58 0.64 18.66 -6.77
C PRO A 58 1.89 18.19 -6.01
N TYR A 59 1.73 17.53 -4.86
CA TYR A 59 2.84 17.10 -4.01
C TYR A 59 2.72 15.61 -3.68
N MET A 60 3.83 14.89 -3.80
CA MET A 60 3.93 13.48 -3.43
C MET A 60 5.18 13.20 -2.61
N THR A 61 5.05 12.34 -1.60
CA THR A 61 6.18 11.86 -0.79
C THR A 61 6.40 10.38 -1.05
N VAL A 62 7.60 10.03 -1.45
CA VAL A 62 8.04 8.64 -1.60
C VAL A 62 8.68 8.20 -0.27
N SER A 63 7.87 7.70 0.62
CA SER A 63 8.26 7.32 1.98
C SER A 63 8.62 5.84 2.14
N ARG A 64 8.07 4.96 1.27
CA ARG A 64 8.26 3.50 1.31
C ARG A 64 8.01 2.89 2.70
N HIS A 65 7.06 3.46 3.43
CA HIS A 65 6.79 3.10 4.82
C HIS A 65 5.89 1.87 4.98
N THR A 66 5.20 1.46 3.93
CA THR A 66 4.26 0.33 3.94
C THR A 66 4.56 -0.63 2.80
N TYR A 67 4.50 -1.91 3.09
CA TYR A 67 4.52 -2.97 2.09
C TYR A 67 3.10 -3.52 1.91
N GLU A 68 2.53 -3.34 0.73
CA GLU A 68 1.23 -3.93 0.39
C GLU A 68 1.42 -5.28 -0.28
N ALA A 69 0.89 -6.33 0.37
CA ALA A 69 0.88 -7.67 -0.17
C ALA A 69 -0.53 -8.04 -0.65
N PHE A 70 -0.67 -8.39 -1.92
CA PHE A 70 -1.89 -9.02 -2.43
C PHE A 70 -1.77 -10.53 -2.35
N THR A 71 -2.82 -11.18 -1.86
CA THR A 71 -2.86 -12.63 -1.73
C THR A 71 -3.92 -13.23 -2.64
N PHE A 72 -3.54 -14.30 -3.33
CA PHE A 72 -4.52 -15.15 -4.01
C PHE A 72 -5.13 -16.11 -3.00
N MET A 73 -6.46 -16.13 -2.91
CA MET A 73 -7.18 -17.02 -2.02
C MET A 73 -8.21 -17.83 -2.81
N ALA A 74 -8.29 -19.12 -2.50
CA ALA A 74 -9.33 -20.00 -3.01
C ALA A 74 -10.06 -20.69 -1.86
N ASN A 75 -11.35 -20.95 -2.01
CA ASN A 75 -12.06 -21.79 -1.09
C ASN A 75 -11.52 -23.21 -1.19
N THR A 76 -10.89 -23.71 -0.13
CA THR A 76 -10.20 -25.01 -0.10
C THR A 76 -11.12 -26.16 -0.52
N ALA A 77 -12.33 -26.21 0.02
CA ALA A 77 -13.28 -27.29 -0.32
C ALA A 77 -13.65 -27.30 -1.80
N ASN A 78 -13.85 -26.15 -2.42
CA ASN A 78 -14.12 -26.06 -3.85
C ASN A 78 -12.88 -26.40 -4.68
N PHE A 79 -11.71 -25.88 -4.29
CA PHE A 79 -10.46 -26.11 -5.01
C PHE A 79 -10.10 -27.58 -5.06
N THR A 80 -10.18 -28.28 -3.91
CA THR A 80 -9.82 -29.69 -3.81
C THR A 80 -10.90 -30.65 -4.33
N SER A 81 -12.19 -30.28 -4.30
CA SER A 81 -13.28 -31.15 -4.74
C SER A 81 -13.65 -31.02 -6.21
N LYS A 82 -13.38 -29.87 -6.84
CA LYS A 82 -13.79 -29.60 -8.23
C LYS A 82 -12.65 -29.67 -9.23
N LEU A 83 -11.41 -29.64 -8.77
CA LEU A 83 -10.23 -29.73 -9.62
C LEU A 83 -9.48 -31.04 -9.35
N SER A 84 -8.96 -31.64 -10.43
CA SER A 84 -8.01 -32.74 -10.32
C SER A 84 -6.72 -32.26 -9.66
N GLU A 85 -5.89 -33.16 -9.14
CA GLU A 85 -4.56 -32.82 -8.59
C GLU A 85 -3.67 -32.15 -9.64
N GLU A 86 -3.79 -32.54 -10.91
CA GLU A 86 -3.07 -31.95 -12.04
C GLU A 86 -3.54 -30.50 -12.28
N ASP A 87 -4.85 -30.27 -12.28
CA ASP A 87 -5.43 -28.92 -12.45
C ASP A 87 -5.09 -28.00 -11.26
N GLN A 88 -5.08 -28.54 -10.03
CA GLN A 88 -4.64 -27.79 -8.83
C GLN A 88 -3.19 -27.33 -8.97
N ALA A 89 -2.30 -28.23 -9.40
CA ALA A 89 -0.89 -27.91 -9.62
C ALA A 89 -0.73 -26.84 -10.73
N LEU A 90 -1.47 -26.99 -11.83
CA LEU A 90 -1.44 -26.03 -12.93
C LEU A 90 -1.91 -24.65 -12.50
N VAL A 91 -2.98 -24.54 -11.71
CA VAL A 91 -3.47 -23.26 -11.17
C VAL A 91 -2.41 -22.60 -10.31
N LEU A 92 -1.75 -23.36 -9.41
CA LEU A 92 -0.69 -22.82 -8.55
C LEU A 92 0.51 -22.33 -9.37
N GLU A 93 0.93 -23.08 -10.39
CA GLU A 93 2.01 -22.66 -11.30
C GLU A 93 1.66 -21.39 -12.04
N CYS A 94 0.42 -21.27 -12.57
CA CYS A 94 -0.04 -20.07 -13.25
C CYS A 94 -0.08 -18.85 -12.31
N VAL A 95 -0.56 -19.02 -11.08
CA VAL A 95 -0.59 -17.95 -10.08
C VAL A 95 0.83 -17.50 -9.74
N GLU A 96 1.76 -18.43 -9.52
CA GLU A 96 3.16 -18.09 -9.22
C GLU A 96 3.82 -17.33 -10.38
N ALA A 97 3.61 -17.80 -11.62
CA ALA A 97 4.13 -17.13 -12.81
C ALA A 97 3.56 -15.71 -12.96
N ALA A 98 2.26 -15.54 -12.79
CA ALA A 98 1.60 -14.24 -12.85
C ALA A 98 2.10 -13.28 -11.77
N CYS A 99 2.27 -13.76 -10.52
CA CYS A 99 2.83 -12.94 -9.44
C CYS A 99 4.26 -12.46 -9.76
N LYS A 100 5.11 -13.33 -10.29
CA LYS A 100 6.48 -12.96 -10.68
C LYS A 100 6.50 -11.92 -11.79
N GLU A 101 5.67 -12.08 -12.80
CA GLU A 101 5.58 -11.15 -13.92
C GLU A 101 5.07 -9.78 -13.47
N VAL A 102 3.97 -9.73 -12.73
CA VAL A 102 3.37 -8.48 -12.23
C VAL A 102 4.33 -7.75 -11.28
N ASN A 103 4.97 -8.46 -10.35
CA ASN A 103 5.93 -7.83 -9.44
C ASN A 103 7.13 -7.22 -10.19
N ALA A 104 7.65 -7.91 -11.20
CA ALA A 104 8.74 -7.38 -12.02
C ALA A 104 8.31 -6.14 -12.81
N GLN A 105 7.08 -6.14 -13.33
CA GLN A 105 6.51 -5.01 -14.06
C GLN A 105 6.30 -3.80 -13.15
N ILE A 106 5.71 -3.97 -11.97
CA ILE A 106 5.50 -2.88 -11.00
C ILE A 106 6.81 -2.18 -10.65
N VAL A 107 7.87 -2.96 -10.38
CA VAL A 107 9.20 -2.40 -10.06
C VAL A 107 9.80 -1.65 -11.25
N ALA A 108 9.63 -2.16 -12.46
CA ALA A 108 10.18 -1.54 -13.66
C ALA A 108 9.46 -0.23 -14.04
N GLU A 109 8.17 -0.14 -13.76
CA GLU A 109 7.33 1.01 -14.13
C GLU A 109 7.36 2.16 -13.09
N GLU A 110 7.82 1.91 -11.86
CA GLU A 110 7.76 2.90 -10.78
C GLU A 110 8.42 4.23 -11.18
N GLU A 111 9.67 4.20 -11.66
CA GLU A 111 10.41 5.41 -12.05
C GLU A 111 9.79 6.10 -13.27
N GLU A 112 9.28 5.33 -14.23
CA GLU A 112 8.62 5.87 -15.42
C GLU A 112 7.33 6.61 -15.03
N LEU A 113 6.53 6.05 -14.14
CA LEU A 113 5.30 6.66 -13.65
C LEU A 113 5.58 7.94 -12.85
N ILE A 114 6.62 7.96 -12.01
CA ILE A 114 7.07 9.14 -11.29
C ILE A 114 7.48 10.24 -12.29
N GLN A 115 8.32 9.90 -13.25
CA GLN A 115 8.79 10.86 -14.26
C GLN A 115 7.61 11.42 -15.08
N LYS A 116 6.64 10.58 -15.42
CA LYS A 116 5.42 11.00 -16.10
C LYS A 116 4.62 12.00 -15.29
N CYS A 117 4.46 11.79 -13.98
CA CYS A 117 3.78 12.74 -13.10
C CYS A 117 4.50 14.11 -13.07
N ILE A 118 5.83 14.11 -13.09
CA ILE A 118 6.63 15.34 -13.14
C ILE A 118 6.43 16.07 -14.46
N ASP A 119 6.62 15.38 -15.57
CA ASP A 119 6.64 15.97 -16.91
C ASP A 119 5.27 16.43 -17.39
N GLU A 120 4.22 15.64 -17.13
CA GLU A 120 2.87 15.90 -17.63
C GLU A 120 2.00 16.71 -16.67
N ASN A 121 2.19 16.55 -15.36
CA ASN A 121 1.33 17.16 -14.34
C ASN A 121 2.06 18.18 -13.46
N GLY A 122 3.39 18.27 -13.53
CA GLY A 122 4.19 19.19 -12.71
C GLY A 122 4.20 18.81 -11.23
N VAL A 123 4.05 17.52 -10.90
CA VAL A 123 4.05 17.04 -9.51
C VAL A 123 5.44 17.19 -8.91
N GLU A 124 5.50 17.75 -7.71
CA GLU A 124 6.72 17.84 -6.91
C GLU A 124 6.85 16.61 -6.01
N PHE A 125 7.98 15.90 -6.11
CA PHE A 125 8.26 14.71 -5.33
C PHE A 125 9.27 15.00 -4.23
N TYR A 126 8.97 14.54 -3.01
CA TYR A 126 9.90 14.46 -1.90
C TYR A 126 10.24 13.00 -1.60
N TYR A 127 11.51 12.68 -1.54
CA TYR A 127 11.98 11.35 -1.20
C TYR A 127 12.51 11.36 0.23
N PHE A 128 12.05 10.42 1.04
CA PHE A 128 12.56 10.28 2.40
C PHE A 128 14.06 9.96 2.37
N THR A 129 14.79 10.70 3.19
CA THR A 129 16.17 10.40 3.54
C THR A 129 16.22 9.33 4.63
N GLU A 130 17.42 8.83 4.95
CA GLU A 130 17.60 7.91 6.08
C GLU A 130 17.19 8.57 7.41
N ASP A 131 17.47 9.84 7.58
CA ASP A 131 17.11 10.62 8.78
C ASP A 131 15.57 10.75 8.89
N ASP A 132 14.85 10.98 7.79
CA ASP A 132 13.38 11.04 7.77
C ASP A 132 12.78 9.69 8.18
N VAL A 133 13.35 8.59 7.69
CA VAL A 133 12.90 7.23 8.05
C VAL A 133 13.10 6.96 9.53
N GLU A 134 14.26 7.37 10.11
CA GLU A 134 14.55 7.19 11.52
C GLU A 134 13.61 8.04 12.39
N GLU A 135 13.38 9.30 12.01
CA GLU A 135 12.44 10.19 12.70
C GLU A 135 11.01 9.61 12.67
N TRP A 136 10.55 9.20 11.51
CA TRP A 136 9.23 8.57 11.36
C TRP A 136 9.10 7.33 12.24
N ARG A 137 10.07 6.43 12.18
CA ARG A 137 10.08 5.21 12.98
C ARG A 137 10.00 5.49 14.48
N SER A 138 10.69 6.53 14.93
CA SER A 138 10.70 6.90 16.35
C SER A 138 9.32 7.27 16.90
N VAL A 139 8.46 7.86 16.07
CA VAL A 139 7.08 8.27 16.46
C VAL A 139 6.17 7.07 16.72
N ILE A 140 6.37 5.96 16.00
CA ILE A 140 5.50 4.78 16.07
C ILE A 140 6.11 3.60 16.85
N THR A 141 7.19 3.80 17.58
CA THR A 141 7.86 2.72 18.31
C THR A 141 6.91 1.99 19.27
N ASP A 142 6.14 2.73 20.07
CA ASP A 142 5.18 2.16 21.01
C ASP A 142 4.05 1.44 20.30
N LEU A 143 3.59 1.99 19.17
CA LEU A 143 2.56 1.37 18.33
C LEU A 143 3.05 0.04 17.72
N ILE A 144 4.29 -0.02 17.27
CA ILE A 144 4.89 -1.28 16.77
C ILE A 144 4.89 -2.33 17.86
N GLU A 145 5.27 -2.00 19.09
CA GLU A 145 5.28 -2.94 20.23
C GLU A 145 3.86 -3.43 20.57
N GLU A 146 2.88 -2.54 20.54
CA GLU A 146 1.47 -2.91 20.75
C GLU A 146 1.00 -3.92 19.69
N TYR A 147 1.24 -3.63 18.41
CA TYR A 147 0.82 -4.49 17.32
C TYR A 147 1.60 -5.81 17.23
N LYS A 148 2.86 -5.86 17.68
CA LYS A 148 3.57 -7.13 17.92
C LYS A 148 2.81 -8.02 18.89
N GLY A 149 2.26 -7.44 19.97
CA GLY A 149 1.43 -8.16 20.91
C GLY A 149 0.13 -8.73 20.30
N ILE A 150 -0.45 -8.01 19.35
CA ILE A 150 -1.69 -8.41 18.66
C ILE A 150 -1.41 -9.51 17.62
N TYR A 151 -0.40 -9.35 16.78
CA TYR A 151 -0.09 -10.30 15.70
C TYR A 151 0.68 -11.53 16.14
N GLY A 152 1.42 -11.42 17.23
CA GLY A 152 2.21 -12.49 17.81
C GLY A 152 3.59 -12.67 17.19
N GLU A 153 4.45 -13.39 17.91
CA GLU A 153 5.87 -13.55 17.59
C GLU A 153 6.12 -14.27 16.26
N GLU A 154 5.28 -15.24 15.92
CA GLU A 154 5.40 -16.01 14.66
C GLU A 154 5.21 -15.10 13.43
N ALA A 155 4.16 -14.26 13.44
CA ALA A 155 3.91 -13.33 12.36
C ALA A 155 5.03 -12.28 12.27
N CYS A 156 5.43 -11.69 13.40
CA CYS A 156 6.52 -10.69 13.43
C CYS A 156 7.82 -11.27 12.88
N THR A 157 8.18 -12.50 13.26
CA THR A 157 9.37 -13.16 12.74
C THR A 157 9.29 -13.42 11.24
N ALA A 158 8.14 -13.87 10.74
CA ALA A 158 7.93 -14.14 9.32
C ALA A 158 8.08 -12.88 8.45
N PHE A 159 7.72 -11.71 8.96
CA PHE A 159 7.84 -10.44 8.27
C PHE A 159 9.10 -9.63 8.64
N GLY A 160 10.02 -10.21 9.42
CA GLY A 160 11.28 -9.56 9.80
C GLY A 160 11.11 -8.36 10.74
N VAL A 161 10.00 -8.28 11.45
CA VAL A 161 9.77 -7.26 12.47
C VAL A 161 10.52 -7.64 13.74
N GLN A 162 11.55 -6.85 14.10
CA GLN A 162 12.40 -7.04 15.28
C GLN A 162 11.97 -6.16 16.42
#